data_77963d63e7f80eb14be959077494aa4a
#
_entry.id   77963d63e7f80eb14be959077494aa4a
#
_cell.length_a   1.000
_cell.length_b   1.000
_cell.length_c   1.000
_cell.angle_alpha   90.00
_cell.angle_beta   90.00
_cell.angle_gamma   90.00
#
_symmetry.space_group_name_H-M   'P 1'
#
loop_
_entity.id
_entity.type
_entity.pdbx_description
1 polymer ?
#
loop_
_entity_poly.entity_id
_entity_poly.type
_entity_poly.pdbx_seq_one_letter_code
_entity_poly.pdbx_strand_id
1 'polypeptide(L)'
;TSRGDLLMKKKFIFIFLMILLILPINVFADTIKKLDMKIYLDNKGNADITEYWYVKASGGSEWYKAMYNLGLSEITDFKVSMDGTKKKKKDWDVSESMSEKAGYYGIVNNNNGVELCFGKQDFNEHTFVLTYKVSNFIFKTQDSQVLYWTLIPKITVDNFTVELSSYYSFPDTLDVWGYGYKGYAYVEDGKIKMSNEGNLNDDYVVLLAKFPVDTFKTTYVVSGYNVFDDVLNQANEE
;
A
#
# COMPACT_ATOMS: atom_id res chain seq x y z
N THR A 1 -17.76 -44.27 45.23
CA THR A 1 -17.74 -42.90 44.70
C THR A 1 -19.17 -42.40 44.61
N SER A 2 -19.58 -41.49 45.50
CA SER A 2 -20.95 -41.03 45.60
C SER A 2 -21.32 -40.21 44.32
N ARG A 3 -22.62 -40.29 43.98
CA ARG A 3 -23.19 -39.56 42.80
C ARG A 3 -22.92 -38.01 42.89
N GLY A 4 -22.66 -37.49 44.07
CA GLY A 4 -22.29 -36.09 44.34
C GLY A 4 -20.90 -35.75 43.88
N ASP A 5 -19.91 -36.62 44.06
CA ASP A 5 -18.51 -36.40 43.61
C ASP A 5 -18.36 -36.33 42.12
N LEU A 6 -19.18 -37.12 41.40
CA LEU A 6 -19.17 -37.15 39.93
C LEU A 6 -19.80 -35.87 39.34
N LEU A 7 -20.85 -35.35 40.00
CA LEU A 7 -21.49 -34.06 39.61
C LEU A 7 -20.58 -32.86 39.87
N MET A 8 -19.87 -32.86 41.01
CA MET A 8 -18.92 -31.78 41.33
C MET A 8 -17.74 -31.76 40.36
N LYS A 9 -17.18 -32.93 40.01
CA LYS A 9 -16.10 -33.03 39.01
C LYS A 9 -16.56 -32.58 37.61
N LYS A 10 -17.78 -32.91 37.20
CA LYS A 10 -18.34 -32.42 35.92
C LYS A 10 -18.56 -30.90 35.92
N LYS A 11 -19.02 -30.28 37.02
CA LYS A 11 -19.15 -28.85 37.13
C LYS A 11 -17.78 -28.14 37.13
N PHE A 12 -16.77 -28.71 37.78
CA PHE A 12 -15.42 -28.16 37.78
C PHE A 12 -14.76 -28.21 36.39
N ILE A 13 -14.95 -29.31 35.68
CA ILE A 13 -14.45 -29.46 34.27
C ILE A 13 -15.15 -28.44 33.35
N PHE A 14 -16.47 -28.23 33.54
CA PHE A 14 -17.22 -27.29 32.71
C PHE A 14 -16.81 -25.83 32.99
N ILE A 15 -16.58 -25.47 34.25
CA ILE A 15 -16.08 -24.13 34.64
C ILE A 15 -14.66 -23.92 34.14
N PHE A 16 -13.80 -24.94 34.21
CA PHE A 16 -12.42 -24.88 33.68
C PHE A 16 -12.39 -24.72 32.15
N LEU A 17 -13.27 -25.45 31.43
CA LEU A 17 -13.45 -25.30 29.99
C LEU A 17 -13.98 -23.90 29.61
N MET A 18 -14.90 -23.36 30.40
CA MET A 18 -15.43 -22.00 30.18
C MET A 18 -14.39 -20.90 30.42
N ILE A 19 -13.49 -21.09 31.40
CA ILE A 19 -12.38 -20.16 31.68
C ILE A 19 -11.35 -20.20 30.54
N LEU A 20 -11.10 -21.37 29.93
CA LEU A 20 -10.21 -21.50 28.77
C LEU A 20 -10.74 -20.75 27.52
N LEU A 21 -12.07 -20.62 27.40
CA LEU A 21 -12.72 -19.88 26.29
C LEU A 21 -12.69 -18.35 26.48
N ILE A 22 -12.35 -17.87 27.69
CA ILE A 22 -12.32 -16.43 28.01
C ILE A 22 -10.89 -15.86 27.99
N LEU A 23 -9.87 -16.71 27.82
CA LEU A 23 -8.51 -16.22 27.67
C LEU A 23 -8.44 -15.39 26.40
N PRO A 24 -8.08 -14.10 26.47
CA PRO A 24 -7.90 -13.28 25.28
C PRO A 24 -6.76 -13.93 24.48
N ILE A 25 -7.12 -14.51 23.36
CA ILE A 25 -6.14 -14.88 22.36
C ILE A 25 -5.67 -13.54 21.82
N ASN A 26 -4.51 -13.08 22.29
CA ASN A 26 -3.84 -11.94 21.66
C ASN A 26 -3.46 -12.38 20.25
N VAL A 27 -4.36 -12.17 19.31
CA VAL A 27 -4.05 -12.28 17.88
C VAL A 27 -3.17 -11.07 17.60
N PHE A 28 -1.86 -11.27 17.66
CA PHE A 28 -0.93 -10.28 17.16
C PHE A 28 -1.14 -10.22 15.66
N ALA A 29 -1.68 -9.10 15.18
CA ALA A 29 -1.76 -8.84 13.76
C ALA A 29 -0.40 -8.31 13.26
N ASP A 30 -0.10 -8.60 12.01
CA ASP A 30 0.99 -7.92 11.30
C ASP A 30 0.78 -6.41 11.37
N THR A 31 1.84 -5.67 11.67
CA THR A 31 1.76 -4.22 11.82
C THR A 31 2.75 -3.53 10.89
N ILE A 32 2.26 -2.59 10.10
CA ILE A 32 3.08 -1.61 9.39
C ILE A 32 3.11 -0.34 10.26
N LYS A 33 4.18 -0.17 11.03
CA LYS A 33 4.33 0.97 11.94
C LYS A 33 4.45 2.28 11.21
N LYS A 34 5.17 2.24 10.07
CA LYS A 34 5.37 3.41 9.23
C LYS A 34 5.57 2.98 7.78
N LEU A 35 5.02 3.76 6.85
CA LEU A 35 5.24 3.64 5.42
C LEU A 35 5.63 5.02 4.88
N ASP A 36 6.87 5.19 4.45
CA ASP A 36 7.31 6.40 3.77
C ASP A 36 7.43 6.12 2.27
N MET A 37 6.77 6.93 1.46
CA MET A 37 6.78 6.80 0.00
C MET A 37 7.40 8.03 -0.64
N LYS A 38 8.36 7.81 -1.54
CA LYS A 38 8.95 8.83 -2.39
C LYS A 38 8.64 8.51 -3.84
N ILE A 39 8.08 9.48 -4.55
CA ILE A 39 7.70 9.37 -5.96
C ILE A 39 8.42 10.47 -6.72
N TYR A 40 9.06 10.11 -7.82
CA TYR A 40 9.61 11.05 -8.77
C TYR A 40 8.94 10.90 -10.13
N LEU A 41 8.36 11.99 -10.65
CA LEU A 41 7.75 12.04 -11.97
C LEU A 41 8.75 12.53 -13.00
N ASP A 42 8.96 11.72 -14.03
CA ASP A 42 9.73 12.15 -15.19
C ASP A 42 8.92 13.10 -16.11
N ASN A 43 9.57 13.65 -17.12
CA ASN A 43 8.92 14.58 -18.05
C ASN A 43 7.90 13.89 -19.00
N LYS A 44 7.79 12.57 -18.98
CA LYS A 44 6.80 11.80 -19.75
C LYS A 44 5.58 11.41 -18.92
N GLY A 45 5.59 11.72 -17.62
CA GLY A 45 4.52 11.35 -16.69
C GLY A 45 4.60 9.90 -16.21
N ASN A 46 5.78 9.29 -16.24
CA ASN A 46 6.05 8.03 -15.55
C ASN A 46 6.55 8.30 -14.14
N ALA A 47 6.43 7.32 -13.26
CA ALA A 47 6.88 7.44 -11.88
C ALA A 47 8.00 6.45 -11.54
N ASP A 48 9.04 6.94 -10.87
CA ASP A 48 10.00 6.14 -10.10
C ASP A 48 9.58 6.19 -8.63
N ILE A 49 9.29 5.03 -8.03
CA ILE A 49 8.75 4.94 -6.69
C ILE A 49 9.71 4.18 -5.78
N THR A 50 9.91 4.73 -4.57
CA THR A 50 10.63 4.09 -3.48
C THR A 50 9.76 4.12 -2.24
N GLU A 51 9.52 2.96 -1.63
CA GLU A 51 8.77 2.82 -0.39
C GLU A 51 9.65 2.24 0.71
N TYR A 52 9.53 2.78 1.91
CA TYR A 52 10.17 2.29 3.13
C TYR A 52 9.07 1.76 4.05
N TRP A 53 9.06 0.46 4.28
CA TRP A 53 8.09 -0.23 5.12
C TRP A 53 8.74 -0.62 6.44
N TYR A 54 8.37 0.04 7.52
CA TYR A 54 8.81 -0.29 8.89
C TYR A 54 7.77 -1.21 9.51
N VAL A 55 8.07 -2.49 9.57
CA VAL A 55 7.08 -3.53 9.85
C VAL A 55 7.45 -4.37 11.06
N LYS A 56 6.43 -4.96 11.69
CA LYS A 56 6.55 -6.05 12.64
C LYS A 56 5.62 -7.18 12.22
N ALA A 57 6.17 -8.30 11.84
CA ALA A 57 5.41 -9.48 11.50
C ALA A 57 4.93 -10.22 12.75
N SER A 58 3.81 -10.93 12.64
CA SER A 58 3.24 -11.78 13.68
C SER A 58 2.70 -13.10 13.13
N GLY A 59 2.60 -13.24 11.81
CA GLY A 59 2.12 -14.43 11.14
C GLY A 59 2.39 -14.40 9.64
N GLY A 60 1.95 -15.42 8.92
CA GLY A 60 2.11 -15.55 7.47
C GLY A 60 3.55 -15.66 7.01
N SER A 61 3.76 -15.80 5.72
CA SER A 61 5.07 -16.03 5.10
C SER A 61 5.59 -14.86 4.28
N GLU A 62 4.72 -13.87 4.00
CA GLU A 62 5.03 -12.77 3.09
C GLU A 62 4.32 -11.48 3.45
N TRP A 63 4.84 -10.38 2.93
CA TRP A 63 4.17 -9.11 2.73
C TRP A 63 3.83 -8.96 1.25
N TYR A 64 2.78 -8.21 0.94
CA TYR A 64 2.48 -7.87 -0.44
C TYR A 64 1.84 -6.48 -0.54
N LYS A 65 2.02 -5.86 -1.69
CA LYS A 65 1.32 -4.64 -2.09
C LYS A 65 0.49 -4.96 -3.31
N ALA A 66 -0.82 -4.89 -3.18
CA ALA A 66 -1.74 -5.04 -4.30
C ALA A 66 -1.83 -3.73 -5.09
N MET A 67 -1.81 -3.82 -6.40
CA MET A 67 -1.97 -2.71 -7.34
C MET A 67 -2.96 -3.13 -8.42
N TYR A 68 -4.16 -2.58 -8.36
CA TYR A 68 -5.27 -2.91 -9.25
C TYR A 68 -5.65 -1.75 -10.15
N ASN A 69 -6.48 -2.03 -11.16
CA ASN A 69 -7.00 -1.05 -12.12
C ASN A 69 -5.90 -0.28 -12.85
N LEU A 70 -4.83 -0.97 -13.22
CA LEU A 70 -3.65 -0.36 -13.84
C LEU A 70 -3.93 0.24 -15.22
N GLY A 71 -5.01 -0.14 -15.90
CA GLY A 71 -5.29 0.30 -17.27
C GLY A 71 -4.18 -0.10 -18.23
N LEU A 72 -3.53 0.88 -18.87
CA LEU A 72 -2.34 0.67 -19.71
C LEU A 72 -1.02 0.98 -18.96
N SER A 73 -1.07 1.19 -17.64
CA SER A 73 0.13 1.37 -16.83
C SER A 73 0.79 0.03 -16.54
N GLU A 74 2.10 0.01 -16.58
CA GLU A 74 2.91 -1.18 -16.31
C GLU A 74 3.83 -0.94 -15.12
N ILE A 75 3.99 -1.97 -14.28
CA ILE A 75 4.93 -1.98 -13.17
C ILE A 75 6.19 -2.71 -13.62
N THR A 76 7.32 -2.02 -13.57
CA THR A 76 8.62 -2.56 -14.00
C THR A 76 9.70 -2.30 -12.95
N ASP A 77 10.86 -2.94 -13.12
CA ASP A 77 12.05 -2.75 -12.28
C ASP A 77 11.82 -2.98 -10.76
N PHE A 78 10.82 -3.80 -10.40
CA PHE A 78 10.55 -4.10 -8.99
C PHE A 78 11.74 -4.78 -8.33
N LYS A 79 12.19 -4.22 -7.21
CA LYS A 79 13.29 -4.74 -6.37
C LYS A 79 12.96 -4.52 -4.91
N VAL A 80 13.49 -5.40 -4.07
CA VAL A 80 13.31 -5.34 -2.62
C VAL A 80 14.64 -5.53 -1.90
N SER A 81 14.86 -4.74 -0.85
CA SER A 81 15.86 -5.02 0.17
C SER A 81 15.21 -5.05 1.56
N MET A 82 15.84 -5.74 2.50
CA MET A 82 15.44 -5.81 3.91
C MET A 82 16.67 -5.51 4.75
N ASP A 83 16.57 -4.53 5.64
CA ASP A 83 17.66 -4.09 6.52
C ASP A 83 18.98 -3.85 5.76
N GLY A 84 18.87 -3.22 4.58
CA GLY A 84 19.99 -2.94 3.68
C GLY A 84 20.47 -4.11 2.83
N THR A 85 19.98 -5.33 3.06
CA THR A 85 20.35 -6.53 2.28
C THR A 85 19.38 -6.73 1.11
N LYS A 86 19.91 -6.80 -0.11
CA LYS A 86 19.09 -7.04 -1.32
C LYS A 86 18.52 -8.45 -1.32
N LYS A 87 17.22 -8.57 -1.59
CA LYS A 87 16.55 -9.84 -1.86
C LYS A 87 16.72 -10.26 -3.33
N LYS A 88 16.54 -11.54 -3.62
CA LYS A 88 16.63 -12.10 -4.98
C LYS A 88 15.23 -12.21 -5.59
N LYS A 89 15.13 -11.92 -6.88
CA LYS A 89 13.89 -12.15 -7.63
C LYS A 89 13.68 -13.64 -7.89
N LYS A 90 12.43 -14.11 -7.75
CA LYS A 90 11.99 -15.45 -8.17
C LYS A 90 10.57 -15.41 -8.71
N ASP A 91 10.15 -16.46 -9.38
CA ASP A 91 8.74 -16.72 -9.64
C ASP A 91 8.05 -16.98 -8.30
N TRP A 92 6.95 -16.26 -8.07
CA TRP A 92 6.35 -16.24 -6.75
C TRP A 92 5.30 -17.34 -6.59
N ASP A 93 5.46 -18.18 -5.59
CA ASP A 93 4.47 -19.17 -5.17
C ASP A 93 3.94 -18.81 -3.78
N VAL A 94 2.66 -18.46 -3.71
CA VAL A 94 1.97 -18.08 -2.46
C VAL A 94 1.90 -19.22 -1.46
N SER A 95 1.99 -20.48 -1.91
CA SER A 95 1.92 -21.67 -1.05
C SER A 95 3.22 -21.99 -0.31
N GLU A 96 4.36 -21.40 -0.71
CA GLU A 96 5.65 -21.64 -0.07
C GLU A 96 5.68 -21.14 1.38
N SER A 97 6.48 -21.82 2.18
CA SER A 97 6.75 -21.48 3.59
C SER A 97 7.52 -20.16 3.73
N MET A 98 7.56 -19.61 4.95
CA MET A 98 8.33 -18.41 5.25
C MET A 98 9.83 -18.61 4.98
N SER A 99 10.41 -19.77 5.29
CA SER A 99 11.82 -20.07 5.05
C SER A 99 12.18 -20.12 3.56
N GLU A 100 11.28 -20.57 2.70
CA GLU A 100 11.47 -20.60 1.25
C GLU A 100 11.35 -19.20 0.62
N LYS A 101 10.57 -18.30 1.22
CA LYS A 101 10.36 -16.92 0.77
C LYS A 101 11.35 -15.91 1.33
N ALA A 102 11.99 -16.18 2.48
CA ALA A 102 12.73 -15.21 3.30
C ALA A 102 13.76 -14.36 2.54
N GLY A 103 14.50 -14.92 1.60
CA GLY A 103 15.52 -14.21 0.81
C GLY A 103 15.02 -13.64 -0.51
N TYR A 104 13.71 -13.68 -0.78
CA TYR A 104 13.18 -13.48 -2.12
C TYR A 104 12.04 -12.46 -2.20
N TYR A 105 11.80 -11.99 -3.43
CA TYR A 105 10.65 -11.19 -3.84
C TYR A 105 10.18 -11.63 -5.22
N GLY A 106 8.94 -11.32 -5.57
CA GLY A 106 8.36 -11.65 -6.86
C GLY A 106 7.11 -10.83 -7.16
N ILE A 107 6.50 -11.11 -8.28
CA ILE A 107 5.24 -10.48 -8.72
C ILE A 107 4.26 -11.58 -9.02
N VAL A 108 3.04 -11.45 -8.48
CA VAL A 108 1.89 -12.25 -8.87
C VAL A 108 1.05 -11.38 -9.81
N ASN A 109 0.81 -11.87 -11.02
CA ASN A 109 -0.11 -11.24 -11.95
C ASN A 109 -1.50 -11.84 -11.74
N ASN A 110 -2.52 -11.01 -11.69
CA ASN A 110 -3.91 -11.41 -11.64
C ASN A 110 -4.73 -10.67 -12.72
N ASN A 111 -6.01 -11.00 -12.86
CA ASN A 111 -6.84 -10.48 -13.96
C ASN A 111 -7.05 -8.96 -13.91
N ASN A 112 -6.77 -8.29 -12.80
CA ASN A 112 -7.06 -6.86 -12.60
C ASN A 112 -5.85 -6.04 -12.15
N GLY A 113 -4.65 -6.65 -12.15
CA GLY A 113 -3.44 -5.94 -11.72
C GLY A 113 -2.32 -6.88 -11.29
N VAL A 114 -1.51 -6.43 -10.35
CA VAL A 114 -0.36 -7.17 -9.83
C VAL A 114 -0.27 -7.09 -8.32
N GLU A 115 0.38 -8.07 -7.72
CA GLU A 115 0.80 -8.04 -6.32
C GLU A 115 2.33 -8.08 -6.25
N LEU A 116 2.91 -7.07 -5.62
CA LEU A 116 4.33 -6.98 -5.36
C LEU A 116 4.63 -7.69 -4.05
N CYS A 117 5.14 -8.93 -4.14
CA CYS A 117 5.30 -9.83 -3.00
C CYS A 117 6.75 -9.88 -2.52
N PHE A 118 6.96 -9.98 -1.19
CA PHE A 118 8.27 -10.13 -0.59
C PHE A 118 8.21 -10.92 0.71
N GLY A 119 9.15 -11.86 0.84
CA GLY A 119 9.14 -12.83 1.92
C GLY A 119 9.52 -12.22 3.27
N LYS A 120 8.80 -12.63 4.33
CA LYS A 120 9.20 -12.42 5.71
C LYS A 120 10.41 -13.32 6.03
N GLN A 121 11.24 -12.90 6.97
CA GLN A 121 12.37 -13.69 7.43
C GLN A 121 12.10 -14.33 8.79
N ASP A 122 11.46 -13.57 9.66
CA ASP A 122 11.04 -13.95 11.00
C ASP A 122 9.93 -12.99 11.47
N PHE A 123 9.59 -13.00 12.75
CA PHE A 123 8.54 -12.16 13.36
C PHE A 123 9.11 -10.95 14.14
N ASN A 124 10.35 -10.56 13.85
CA ASN A 124 10.94 -9.35 14.41
C ASN A 124 10.55 -8.09 13.62
N GLU A 125 11.07 -6.96 14.07
CA GLU A 125 10.94 -5.69 13.35
C GLU A 125 11.97 -5.62 12.23
N HIS A 126 11.51 -5.24 11.05
CA HIS A 126 12.34 -5.09 9.86
C HIS A 126 11.98 -3.83 9.07
N THR A 127 12.94 -3.34 8.31
CA THR A 127 12.73 -2.29 7.32
C THR A 127 12.89 -2.88 5.92
N PHE A 128 11.79 -2.90 5.16
CA PHE A 128 11.85 -3.22 3.75
C PHE A 128 11.91 -1.94 2.91
N VAL A 129 12.72 -1.97 1.86
CA VAL A 129 12.74 -0.93 0.84
C VAL A 129 12.33 -1.54 -0.47
N LEU A 130 11.22 -1.05 -1.02
CA LEU A 130 10.69 -1.43 -2.31
C LEU A 130 11.01 -0.33 -3.31
N THR A 131 11.49 -0.72 -4.50
CA THR A 131 11.68 0.22 -5.61
C THR A 131 11.02 -0.35 -6.86
N TYR A 132 10.33 0.48 -7.63
CA TYR A 132 9.70 0.09 -8.89
C TYR A 132 9.36 1.31 -9.74
N LYS A 133 9.07 1.07 -11.01
CA LYS A 133 8.62 2.09 -11.95
C LYS A 133 7.20 1.84 -12.38
N VAL A 134 6.47 2.93 -12.63
CA VAL A 134 5.12 2.90 -13.17
C VAL A 134 5.08 3.74 -14.43
N SER A 135 4.77 3.11 -15.56
CA SER A 135 4.52 3.84 -16.81
C SER A 135 3.12 4.45 -16.80
N ASN A 136 2.90 5.50 -17.61
CA ASN A 136 1.58 6.14 -17.74
C ASN A 136 0.95 6.52 -16.40
N PHE A 137 1.75 7.03 -15.46
CA PHE A 137 1.28 7.46 -14.13
C PHE A 137 0.46 8.73 -14.20
N ILE A 138 0.73 9.57 -15.22
CA ILE A 138 -0.05 10.75 -15.59
C ILE A 138 -0.81 10.45 -16.88
N PHE A 139 -2.11 10.74 -16.89
CA PHE A 139 -2.91 10.73 -18.12
C PHE A 139 -3.40 12.14 -18.47
N LYS A 140 -3.93 12.31 -19.69
CA LYS A 140 -4.47 13.59 -20.12
C LYS A 140 -5.97 13.52 -20.37
N THR A 141 -6.65 14.64 -20.11
CA THR A 141 -7.98 14.96 -20.53
C THR A 141 -7.93 16.08 -21.59
N GLN A 142 -9.07 16.59 -22.01
CA GLN A 142 -9.12 17.70 -22.99
C GLN A 142 -8.61 19.03 -22.40
N ASP A 143 -8.76 19.23 -21.09
CA ASP A 143 -8.51 20.50 -20.40
C ASP A 143 -7.37 20.44 -19.37
N SER A 144 -6.80 19.26 -19.11
CA SER A 144 -5.78 19.09 -18.07
C SER A 144 -4.93 17.83 -18.28
N GLN A 145 -3.93 17.67 -17.44
CA GLN A 145 -3.25 16.42 -17.19
C GLN A 145 -3.49 16.01 -15.74
N VAL A 146 -3.64 14.71 -15.49
CA VAL A 146 -4.19 14.22 -14.22
C VAL A 146 -3.33 13.10 -13.67
N LEU A 147 -3.03 13.18 -12.39
CA LEU A 147 -2.63 12.06 -11.56
C LEU A 147 -3.86 11.64 -10.75
N TYR A 148 -4.30 10.42 -10.92
CA TYR A 148 -5.35 9.80 -10.10
C TYR A 148 -4.94 8.36 -9.81
N TRP A 149 -4.44 8.12 -8.58
CA TRP A 149 -3.78 6.86 -8.28
C TRP A 149 -3.96 6.45 -6.83
N THR A 150 -4.27 5.17 -6.61
CA THR A 150 -4.23 4.56 -5.28
C THR A 150 -2.78 4.29 -4.88
N LEU A 151 -2.21 5.16 -4.04
CA LEU A 151 -0.83 5.07 -3.60
C LEU A 151 -0.63 3.98 -2.55
N ILE A 152 -1.56 3.88 -1.61
CA ILE A 152 -1.58 2.86 -0.57
C ILE A 152 -2.88 2.10 -0.72
N PRO A 153 -2.82 0.78 -1.00
CA PRO A 153 -4.02 -0.06 -1.08
C PRO A 153 -4.63 -0.22 0.31
N LYS A 154 -5.78 -0.89 0.38
CA LYS A 154 -6.48 -1.16 1.62
C LYS A 154 -5.63 -2.03 2.56
N ILE A 155 -4.96 -1.40 3.51
CA ILE A 155 -4.07 -2.00 4.50
C ILE A 155 -4.10 -1.21 5.81
N THR A 156 -3.63 -1.84 6.90
CA THR A 156 -3.46 -1.16 8.19
C THR A 156 -2.03 -0.63 8.34
N VAL A 157 -1.92 0.68 8.54
CA VAL A 157 -0.64 1.39 8.75
C VAL A 157 -0.80 2.39 9.88
N ASP A 158 0.11 2.43 10.84
CA ASP A 158 0.03 3.41 11.93
C ASP A 158 0.28 4.82 11.40
N ASN A 159 1.36 5.02 10.66
CA ASN A 159 1.70 6.31 10.07
C ASN A 159 2.19 6.17 8.63
N PHE A 160 1.80 7.09 7.76
CA PHE A 160 2.43 7.18 6.45
C PHE A 160 2.83 8.61 6.10
N THR A 161 3.82 8.72 5.23
CA THR A 161 4.16 9.96 4.52
C THR A 161 4.34 9.66 3.04
N VAL A 162 3.88 10.58 2.19
CA VAL A 162 4.15 10.57 0.75
C VAL A 162 4.81 11.89 0.38
N GLU A 163 5.91 11.81 -0.35
CA GLU A 163 6.56 12.94 -0.99
C GLU A 163 6.63 12.67 -2.49
N LEU A 164 5.94 13.48 -3.30
CA LEU A 164 5.97 13.41 -4.75
C LEU A 164 6.66 14.64 -5.30
N SER A 165 7.73 14.42 -6.03
CA SER A 165 8.53 15.42 -6.74
C SER A 165 8.50 15.17 -8.24
N SER A 166 8.97 16.13 -9.01
CA SER A 166 9.09 15.96 -10.46
C SER A 166 10.32 16.66 -11.02
N TYR A 167 10.52 16.58 -12.32
CA TYR A 167 11.57 17.29 -13.05
C TYR A 167 11.42 18.83 -12.97
N TYR A 168 10.26 19.33 -12.52
CA TYR A 168 10.02 20.75 -12.24
C TYR A 168 9.39 20.91 -10.84
N SER A 169 9.49 22.11 -10.30
CA SER A 169 8.91 22.47 -9.00
C SER A 169 7.42 22.74 -9.14
N PHE A 170 6.58 22.09 -8.36
CA PHE A 170 5.13 22.34 -8.36
C PHE A 170 4.84 23.70 -7.73
N PRO A 171 3.93 24.51 -8.32
CA PRO A 171 3.50 25.75 -7.68
C PRO A 171 2.58 25.44 -6.47
N ASP A 172 2.62 26.27 -5.44
CA ASP A 172 1.77 26.14 -4.25
C ASP A 172 0.26 26.23 -4.58
N THR A 173 -0.08 26.74 -5.76
CA THR A 173 -1.45 26.83 -6.28
C THR A 173 -1.91 25.58 -7.03
N LEU A 174 -1.10 24.53 -7.09
CA LEU A 174 -1.50 23.29 -7.72
C LEU A 174 -2.65 22.64 -6.94
N ASP A 175 -3.71 22.30 -7.65
CA ASP A 175 -4.86 21.61 -7.04
C ASP A 175 -4.53 20.15 -6.76
N VAL A 176 -4.60 19.75 -5.48
CA VAL A 176 -4.34 18.39 -4.99
C VAL A 176 -5.40 17.94 -3.98
N TRP A 177 -5.79 16.68 -4.05
CA TRP A 177 -6.76 16.05 -3.14
C TRP A 177 -6.25 14.70 -2.67
N GLY A 178 -6.56 14.36 -1.43
CA GLY A 178 -6.35 13.03 -0.87
C GLY A 178 -7.68 12.40 -0.47
N TYR A 179 -7.88 11.13 -0.84
CA TYR A 179 -9.11 10.39 -0.53
C TYR A 179 -8.82 9.09 0.21
N GLY A 180 -9.82 8.59 0.93
CA GLY A 180 -9.80 7.29 1.59
C GLY A 180 -9.11 7.27 2.95
N TYR A 181 -8.67 8.41 3.48
CA TYR A 181 -7.99 8.52 4.77
C TYR A 181 -8.28 9.85 5.46
N LYS A 182 -8.01 9.91 6.77
CA LYS A 182 -7.99 11.17 7.51
C LYS A 182 -6.57 11.73 7.53
N GLY A 183 -6.36 12.94 6.99
CA GLY A 183 -5.04 13.55 6.95
C GLY A 183 -4.97 14.72 5.97
N TYR A 184 -3.78 14.95 5.42
CA TYR A 184 -3.48 16.12 4.59
C TYR A 184 -2.89 15.71 3.25
N ALA A 185 -3.24 16.48 2.20
CA ALA A 185 -2.60 16.50 0.90
C ALA A 185 -2.41 17.97 0.50
N TYR A 186 -1.17 18.39 0.25
CA TYR A 186 -0.82 19.79 -0.05
C TYR A 186 0.49 19.90 -0.83
N VAL A 187 0.78 21.09 -1.37
CA VAL A 187 2.08 21.40 -1.98
C VAL A 187 2.92 22.23 -1.01
N GLU A 188 4.15 21.84 -0.84
CA GLU A 188 5.16 22.57 -0.06
C GLU A 188 6.55 22.28 -0.62
N ASP A 189 7.39 23.32 -0.70
CA ASP A 189 8.76 23.25 -1.26
C ASP A 189 8.79 22.65 -2.69
N GLY A 190 7.76 22.95 -3.48
CA GLY A 190 7.64 22.46 -4.86
C GLY A 190 7.34 20.98 -5.00
N LYS A 191 6.83 20.32 -3.95
CA LYS A 191 6.49 18.91 -3.90
C LYS A 191 5.07 18.73 -3.38
N ILE A 192 4.39 17.68 -3.83
CA ILE A 192 3.15 17.22 -3.19
C ILE A 192 3.53 16.39 -1.98
N LYS A 193 2.94 16.70 -0.83
CA LYS A 193 3.14 16.00 0.43
C LYS A 193 1.80 15.47 0.95
N MET A 194 1.81 14.26 1.50
CA MET A 194 0.64 13.65 2.15
C MET A 194 1.06 13.00 3.46
N SER A 195 0.15 13.02 4.44
CA SER A 195 0.31 12.31 5.71
C SER A 195 -1.04 12.05 6.36
N ASN A 196 -1.14 10.99 7.18
CA ASN A 196 -2.35 10.70 7.95
C ASN A 196 -2.37 11.40 9.32
N GLU A 197 -3.59 11.60 9.83
CA GLU A 197 -3.89 11.88 11.23
C GLU A 197 -4.52 10.64 11.87
N GLY A 198 -3.80 10.01 12.79
CA GLY A 198 -4.21 8.72 13.36
C GLY A 198 -3.96 7.54 12.42
N ASN A 199 -4.25 6.34 12.87
CA ASN A 199 -3.95 5.11 12.13
C ASN A 199 -4.82 4.97 10.89
N LEU A 200 -4.23 4.43 9.82
CA LEU A 200 -4.95 3.93 8.66
C LEU A 200 -5.41 2.48 8.99
N ASN A 201 -6.70 2.30 9.21
CA ASN A 201 -7.28 1.03 9.68
C ASN A 201 -7.99 0.29 8.54
N ASP A 202 -7.24 -0.48 7.74
CA ASP A 202 -7.78 -1.16 6.56
C ASP A 202 -8.44 -0.17 5.57
N ASP A 203 -7.90 1.05 5.54
CA ASP A 203 -8.26 2.13 4.65
C ASP A 203 -7.26 2.21 3.50
N TYR A 204 -7.53 3.08 2.53
CA TYR A 204 -6.68 3.28 1.36
C TYR A 204 -6.29 4.76 1.22
N VAL A 205 -5.26 5.04 0.42
CA VAL A 205 -4.82 6.42 0.14
C VAL A 205 -4.79 6.64 -1.37
N VAL A 206 -5.65 7.52 -1.84
CA VAL A 206 -5.67 7.98 -3.24
C VAL A 206 -5.18 9.42 -3.30
N LEU A 207 -4.33 9.70 -4.27
CA LEU A 207 -3.94 11.05 -4.66
C LEU A 207 -4.60 11.41 -5.98
N LEU A 208 -5.28 12.54 -6.00
CA LEU A 208 -5.71 13.23 -7.21
C LEU A 208 -4.95 14.56 -7.30
N ALA A 209 -4.36 14.84 -8.47
CA ALA A 209 -3.73 16.14 -8.75
C ALA A 209 -4.05 16.58 -10.18
N LYS A 210 -4.36 17.88 -10.34
CA LYS A 210 -4.67 18.53 -11.61
C LYS A 210 -3.47 19.35 -12.09
N PHE A 211 -2.92 18.99 -13.23
CA PHE A 211 -1.83 19.74 -13.86
C PHE A 211 -2.35 20.49 -15.08
N PRO A 212 -1.76 21.66 -15.42
CA PRO A 212 -2.04 22.31 -16.69
C PRO A 212 -1.77 21.37 -17.88
N VAL A 213 -2.47 21.58 -18.98
CA VAL A 213 -2.15 20.89 -20.25
C VAL A 213 -0.70 21.11 -20.63
N ASP A 214 -0.09 20.11 -21.24
CA ASP A 214 1.31 20.16 -21.69
C ASP A 214 2.39 20.24 -20.59
N THR A 215 2.02 20.01 -19.33
CA THR A 215 2.99 19.88 -18.22
C THR A 215 3.93 18.70 -18.46
N PHE A 216 3.39 17.56 -18.82
CA PHE A 216 4.13 16.33 -19.15
C PHE A 216 3.99 15.98 -20.63
N LYS A 217 4.96 15.24 -21.19
CA LYS A 217 4.91 14.72 -22.57
C LYS A 217 4.10 13.42 -22.67
N THR A 218 3.04 13.29 -21.88
CA THR A 218 2.18 12.10 -21.92
C THR A 218 1.20 12.17 -23.08
N THR A 219 0.97 11.01 -23.72
CA THR A 219 -0.11 10.80 -24.70
C THR A 219 -1.19 9.88 -24.17
N TYR A 220 -1.05 9.40 -22.95
CA TYR A 220 -1.97 8.45 -22.33
C TYR A 220 -3.32 9.12 -22.03
N VAL A 221 -4.40 8.46 -22.46
CA VAL A 221 -5.80 8.86 -22.22
C VAL A 221 -6.51 7.70 -21.55
N VAL A 222 -7.29 7.99 -20.51
CA VAL A 222 -8.14 7.01 -19.84
C VAL A 222 -9.54 7.11 -20.40
N SER A 223 -10.11 6.00 -20.85
CA SER A 223 -11.49 5.95 -21.34
C SER A 223 -12.49 6.31 -20.24
N GLY A 224 -13.44 7.16 -20.56
CA GLY A 224 -14.48 7.61 -19.60
C GLY A 224 -14.20 8.97 -18.99
N TYR A 225 -12.98 9.51 -19.09
CA TYR A 225 -12.64 10.86 -18.63
C TYR A 225 -12.36 11.79 -19.80
N ASN A 226 -13.30 12.69 -20.10
CA ASN A 226 -13.13 13.68 -21.18
C ASN A 226 -12.47 14.97 -20.67
N VAL A 227 -12.93 15.44 -19.51
CA VAL A 227 -12.42 16.63 -18.82
C VAL A 227 -12.05 16.30 -17.37
N PHE A 228 -11.34 17.20 -16.70
CA PHE A 228 -10.94 16.99 -15.31
C PHE A 228 -12.13 16.75 -14.38
N ASP A 229 -13.24 17.44 -14.60
CA ASP A 229 -14.44 17.32 -13.76
C ASP A 229 -15.04 15.89 -13.77
N ASP A 230 -14.86 15.12 -14.85
CA ASP A 230 -15.27 13.71 -14.88
C ASP A 230 -14.46 12.90 -13.85
N VAL A 231 -13.15 13.17 -13.76
CA VAL A 231 -12.26 12.50 -12.80
C VAL A 231 -12.57 12.93 -11.36
N LEU A 232 -12.79 14.23 -11.15
CA LEU A 232 -13.10 14.78 -9.83
C LEU A 232 -14.43 14.24 -9.30
N ASN A 233 -15.45 14.13 -10.17
CA ASN A 233 -16.74 13.56 -9.80
C ASN A 233 -16.59 12.08 -9.39
N GLN A 234 -15.85 11.29 -10.17
CA GLN A 234 -15.58 9.90 -9.84
C GLN A 234 -14.85 9.77 -8.48
N ALA A 235 -13.83 10.60 -8.24
CA ALA A 235 -13.08 10.58 -6.99
C ALA A 235 -13.92 10.99 -5.76
N ASN A 236 -14.92 11.82 -5.93
CA ASN A 236 -15.84 12.23 -4.87
C ASN A 236 -16.95 11.20 -4.56
N GLU A 237 -17.14 10.21 -5.44
CA GLU A 237 -18.12 9.13 -5.25
C GLU A 237 -17.50 7.89 -4.57
N GLU A 238 -16.16 7.78 -4.51
CA GLU A 238 -15.41 6.71 -3.84
C GLU A 238 -15.27 6.95 -2.34
#